data_c71ba2c139845f086904636780c75e98
#
_entry.id   c71ba2c139845f086904636780c75e98
#
_cell.length_a   1.000
_cell.length_b   1.000
_cell.length_c   1.000
_cell.angle_alpha   90.00
_cell.angle_beta   90.00
_cell.angle_gamma   90.00
#
_symmetry.space_group_name_H-M   'P 1'
#
loop_
_entity.id
_entity.type
_entity.pdbx_description
1 polymer ?
#
loop_
_entity_poly.entity_id
_entity_poly.type
_entity_poly.pdbx_seq_one_letter_code
_entity_poly.pdbx_strand_id
1 'polypeptide(L)'
;MIEKYLKYLSLPREELDGHAICPYAKKYMDSIWVWKTNDMEESVKKYVKDFPINKKVIVLVSEPSLYHYHNLENICNKYQTEKLWLAPDHPTHYNEIGGVRTNNSNYAMILIQDREELKKYSDILKKTTYYNFWSEEYFKEIVLDR
;
A
#
# COMPACT_ATOMS: atom_id res chain seq x y z
N MET A 1 10.19 -1.04 13.35
CA MET A 1 9.00 -0.20 13.49
C MET A 1 8.52 0.23 12.12
N ILE A 2 7.27 0.59 12.00
CA ILE A 2 6.63 0.91 10.71
C ILE A 2 7.30 2.09 9.99
N GLU A 3 7.82 3.05 10.74
CA GLU A 3 8.53 4.22 10.19
C GLU A 3 9.75 3.82 9.36
N LYS A 4 10.45 2.77 9.80
CA LYS A 4 11.58 2.22 9.02
C LYS A 4 11.12 1.66 7.68
N TYR A 5 9.96 1.00 7.67
CA TYR A 5 9.39 0.45 6.46
C TYR A 5 8.91 1.56 5.51
N LEU A 6 8.21 2.56 6.03
CA LEU A 6 7.79 3.71 5.22
C LEU A 6 9.00 4.46 4.64
N LYS A 7 10.05 4.63 5.43
CA LYS A 7 11.31 5.20 4.95
C LYS A 7 11.93 4.32 3.84
N TYR A 8 11.96 3.01 4.05
CA TYR A 8 12.46 2.05 3.04
C TYR A 8 11.71 2.19 1.70
N LEU A 9 10.39 2.33 1.74
CA LEU A 9 9.55 2.52 0.54
C LEU A 9 9.77 3.86 -0.15
N SER A 10 10.19 4.89 0.57
CA SER A 10 10.28 6.27 0.08
C SER A 10 11.67 6.67 -0.42
N LEU A 11 12.71 5.87 -0.18
CA LEU A 11 14.07 6.19 -0.59
C LEU A 11 14.27 5.96 -2.10
N PRO A 12 14.96 6.89 -2.79
CA PRO A 12 15.40 6.67 -4.17
C PRO A 12 16.34 5.48 -4.28
N ARG A 13 16.21 4.73 -5.40
CA ARG A 13 17.03 3.55 -5.67
C ARG A 13 17.59 3.58 -7.07
N GLU A 14 18.87 3.29 -7.21
CA GLU A 14 19.53 3.21 -8.52
C GLU A 14 18.92 2.12 -9.39
N GLU A 15 18.54 0.97 -8.78
CA GLU A 15 17.92 -0.16 -9.46
C GLU A 15 16.56 0.21 -10.10
N LEU A 16 15.95 1.30 -9.65
CA LEU A 16 14.67 1.82 -10.14
C LEU A 16 14.82 3.18 -10.85
N ASP A 17 15.96 3.42 -11.47
CA ASP A 17 16.24 4.68 -12.17
C ASP A 17 16.05 5.92 -11.30
N GLY A 18 16.43 5.83 -10.03
CA GLY A 18 16.27 6.91 -9.04
C GLY A 18 14.89 7.03 -8.43
N HIS A 19 13.93 6.21 -8.84
CA HIS A 19 12.61 6.18 -8.22
C HIS A 19 12.62 5.46 -6.87
N ALA A 20 11.72 5.85 -5.98
CA ALA A 20 11.42 5.11 -4.77
C ALA A 20 10.60 3.84 -5.11
N ILE A 21 10.61 2.83 -4.24
CA ILE A 21 9.73 1.65 -4.38
C ILE A 21 8.27 2.11 -4.45
N CYS A 22 7.88 3.00 -3.56
CA CYS A 22 6.56 3.62 -3.55
C CYS A 22 6.69 5.15 -3.60
N PRO A 23 6.71 5.74 -4.78
CA PRO A 23 6.77 7.20 -4.91
C PRO A 23 5.58 7.92 -4.27
N TYR A 24 4.43 7.24 -4.20
CA TYR A 24 3.23 7.72 -3.52
C TYR A 24 3.48 7.90 -2.01
N ALA A 25 4.08 6.92 -1.34
CA ALA A 25 4.44 7.03 0.08
C ALA A 25 5.40 8.20 0.32
N LYS A 26 6.36 8.40 -0.58
CA LYS A 26 7.28 9.54 -0.50
C LYS A 26 6.54 10.89 -0.55
N LYS A 27 5.60 11.03 -1.48
CA LYS A 27 4.84 12.26 -1.68
C LYS A 27 3.91 12.58 -0.51
N TYR A 28 3.27 11.57 0.05
CA TYR A 28 2.19 11.74 1.03
C TYR A 28 2.58 11.34 2.46
N MET A 29 3.89 11.29 2.78
CA MET A 29 4.40 10.84 4.08
C MET A 29 3.67 11.50 5.28
N ASP A 30 3.47 12.81 5.21
CA ASP A 30 2.80 13.58 6.28
C ASP A 30 1.27 13.36 6.33
N SER A 31 0.72 12.73 5.29
CA SER A 31 -0.71 12.42 5.16
C SER A 31 -1.02 10.95 5.41
N ILE A 32 -0.03 10.17 5.87
CA ILE A 32 -0.19 8.78 6.26
C ILE A 32 -0.54 8.71 7.74
N TRP A 33 -1.61 8.00 8.04
CA TRP A 33 -2.00 7.67 9.41
C TRP A 33 -1.75 6.20 9.67
N VAL A 34 -0.93 5.89 10.68
CA VAL A 34 -0.65 4.50 11.10
C VAL A 34 -1.43 4.19 12.36
N TRP A 35 -2.17 3.09 12.34
CA TRP A 35 -2.96 2.62 13.46
C TRP A 35 -2.64 1.16 13.78
N LYS A 36 -2.22 0.88 15.01
CA LYS A 36 -2.01 -0.48 15.51
C LYS A 36 -3.34 -1.05 15.99
N THR A 37 -3.68 -2.26 15.53
CA THR A 37 -4.93 -2.93 15.89
C THR A 37 -4.72 -4.41 16.15
N ASN A 38 -5.56 -4.97 17.03
CA ASN A 38 -5.67 -6.41 17.25
C ASN A 38 -6.93 -6.98 16.57
N ASP A 39 -7.79 -6.13 16.04
CA ASP A 39 -8.98 -6.50 15.28
C ASP A 39 -8.98 -5.75 13.94
N MET A 40 -8.38 -6.39 12.95
CA MET A 40 -8.18 -5.80 11.62
C MET A 40 -9.52 -5.49 10.95
N GLU A 41 -10.47 -6.41 11.01
CA GLU A 41 -11.77 -6.23 10.34
C GLU A 41 -12.58 -5.08 10.93
N GLU A 42 -12.66 -4.96 12.24
CA GLU A 42 -13.36 -3.83 12.89
C GLU A 42 -12.68 -2.49 12.57
N SER A 43 -11.35 -2.47 12.55
CA SER A 43 -10.62 -1.26 12.17
C SER A 43 -10.85 -0.87 10.72
N VAL A 44 -10.91 -1.83 9.80
CA VAL A 44 -11.26 -1.59 8.40
C VAL A 44 -12.65 -1.01 8.28
N LYS A 45 -13.66 -1.60 8.92
CA LYS A 45 -15.03 -1.09 8.92
C LYS A 45 -15.10 0.37 9.37
N LYS A 46 -14.42 0.67 10.49
CA LYS A 46 -14.39 2.02 11.05
C LYS A 46 -13.83 3.04 10.05
N TYR A 47 -12.66 2.77 9.48
CA TYR A 47 -11.98 3.73 8.62
C TYR A 47 -12.53 3.78 7.20
N VAL A 48 -13.18 2.74 6.72
CA VAL A 48 -13.93 2.79 5.46
C VAL A 48 -15.17 3.65 5.60
N LYS A 49 -15.86 3.57 6.74
CA LYS A 49 -17.02 4.41 7.04
C LYS A 49 -16.65 5.88 7.25
N ASP A 50 -15.60 6.13 8.03
CA ASP A 50 -15.17 7.46 8.48
C ASP A 50 -13.72 7.72 8.08
N PHE A 51 -13.44 7.72 6.77
CA PHE A 51 -12.09 8.01 6.27
C PHE A 51 -11.73 9.47 6.56
N PRO A 52 -10.60 9.75 7.24
CA PRO A 52 -10.23 11.11 7.64
C PRO A 52 -9.97 12.02 6.43
N ILE A 53 -10.63 13.16 6.38
CA ILE A 53 -10.56 14.13 5.27
C ILE A 53 -9.14 14.63 5.00
N ASN A 54 -8.34 14.79 6.05
CA ASN A 54 -6.98 15.32 5.97
C ASN A 54 -5.90 14.25 5.76
N LYS A 55 -6.30 12.98 5.59
CA LYS A 55 -5.39 11.87 5.34
C LYS A 55 -5.60 11.32 3.94
N LYS A 56 -4.52 10.80 3.36
CA LYS A 56 -4.53 10.15 2.04
C LYS A 56 -4.38 8.64 2.14
N VAL A 57 -3.75 8.18 3.20
CA VAL A 57 -3.51 6.76 3.45
C VAL A 57 -3.69 6.46 4.93
N ILE A 58 -4.46 5.42 5.23
CA ILE A 58 -4.51 4.77 6.54
C ILE A 58 -3.76 3.45 6.43
N VAL A 59 -2.81 3.22 7.31
CA VAL A 59 -2.08 1.96 7.41
C VAL A 59 -2.47 1.29 8.72
N LEU A 60 -3.25 0.23 8.61
CA LEU A 60 -3.59 -0.63 9.74
C LEU A 60 -2.51 -1.69 9.91
N VAL A 61 -1.94 -1.79 11.10
CA VAL A 61 -0.85 -2.74 11.39
C VAL A 61 -1.20 -3.66 12.53
N SER A 62 -0.82 -4.92 12.40
CA SER A 62 -0.98 -5.96 13.42
C SER A 62 0.21 -6.92 13.43
N GLU A 63 0.28 -7.76 14.45
CA GLU A 63 1.27 -8.81 14.52
C GLU A 63 1.06 -9.82 13.38
N PRO A 64 2.11 -10.21 12.65
CA PRO A 64 1.97 -11.10 11.49
C PRO A 64 1.49 -12.51 11.85
N SER A 65 1.67 -12.93 13.11
CA SER A 65 1.19 -14.22 13.59
C SER A 65 -0.34 -14.31 13.74
N LEU A 66 -1.03 -13.17 13.80
CA LEU A 66 -2.49 -13.13 13.97
C LEU A 66 -3.25 -13.30 12.65
N TYR A 67 -2.61 -13.05 11.53
CA TYR A 67 -3.26 -13.05 10.22
C TYR A 67 -2.37 -13.70 9.17
N HIS A 68 -2.95 -14.53 8.32
CA HIS A 68 -2.34 -14.92 7.04
C HIS A 68 -2.65 -13.89 5.97
N TYR A 69 -1.82 -13.78 4.94
CA TYR A 69 -2.08 -12.87 3.81
C TYR A 69 -3.48 -13.04 3.23
N HIS A 70 -3.93 -14.29 3.06
CA HIS A 70 -5.25 -14.60 2.53
C HIS A 70 -6.41 -14.05 3.39
N ASN A 71 -6.27 -14.04 4.71
CA ASN A 71 -7.27 -13.43 5.59
C ASN A 71 -7.37 -11.92 5.36
N LEU A 72 -6.23 -11.25 5.22
CA LEU A 72 -6.17 -9.81 4.93
C LEU A 72 -6.78 -9.50 3.55
N GLU A 73 -6.46 -10.32 2.55
CA GLU A 73 -7.03 -10.21 1.20
C GLU A 73 -8.55 -10.33 1.22
N ASN A 74 -9.09 -11.30 1.95
CA ASN A 74 -10.55 -11.46 2.11
C ASN A 74 -11.21 -10.24 2.75
N ILE A 75 -10.60 -9.66 3.78
CA ILE A 75 -11.09 -8.42 4.40
C ILE A 75 -11.06 -7.28 3.39
N CYS A 76 -9.98 -7.10 2.67
CA CYS A 76 -9.88 -6.09 1.63
C CYS A 76 -10.98 -6.24 0.57
N ASN A 77 -11.17 -7.44 0.05
CA ASN A 77 -12.19 -7.71 -0.98
C ASN A 77 -13.61 -7.44 -0.47
N LYS A 78 -13.89 -7.74 0.79
CA LYS A 78 -15.19 -7.54 1.42
C LYS A 78 -15.55 -6.06 1.59
N TYR A 79 -14.56 -5.21 1.86
CA TYR A 79 -14.77 -3.81 2.19
C TYR A 79 -14.31 -2.82 1.13
N GLN A 80 -13.94 -3.26 -0.06
CA GLN A 80 -13.63 -2.38 -1.20
C GLN A 80 -14.80 -1.46 -1.51
N THR A 81 -14.49 -0.22 -1.83
CA THR A 81 -15.47 0.77 -2.30
C THR A 81 -15.01 1.44 -3.58
N GLU A 82 -15.90 2.21 -4.22
CA GLU A 82 -15.55 3.02 -5.38
C GLU A 82 -14.59 4.17 -5.05
N LYS A 83 -14.60 4.64 -3.80
CA LYS A 83 -13.78 5.77 -3.33
C LYS A 83 -12.46 5.35 -2.71
N LEU A 84 -12.40 4.17 -2.11
CA LEU A 84 -11.26 3.70 -1.34
C LEU A 84 -10.72 2.40 -1.92
N TRP A 85 -9.41 2.34 -2.07
CA TRP A 85 -8.67 1.13 -2.42
C TRP A 85 -8.06 0.52 -1.18
N LEU A 86 -8.40 -0.74 -0.91
CA LEU A 86 -7.85 -1.52 0.19
C LEU A 86 -6.85 -2.54 -0.36
N ALA A 87 -5.64 -2.52 0.16
CA ALA A 87 -4.58 -3.43 -0.25
C ALA A 87 -3.97 -4.15 0.96
N PRO A 88 -3.86 -5.49 0.91
CA PRO A 88 -3.21 -6.26 1.97
C PRO A 88 -1.70 -6.28 1.79
N ASP A 89 -0.96 -6.40 2.90
CA ASP A 89 0.45 -6.69 2.89
C ASP A 89 0.83 -7.60 4.08
N HIS A 90 1.75 -8.54 3.84
CA HIS A 90 2.20 -9.48 4.85
C HIS A 90 3.65 -9.90 4.58
N PRO A 91 4.49 -10.12 5.62
CA PRO A 91 5.91 -10.48 5.43
C PRO A 91 6.13 -11.76 4.62
N THR A 92 5.17 -12.69 4.65
CA THR A 92 5.28 -13.98 3.93
C THR A 92 4.84 -13.90 2.46
N HIS A 93 4.20 -12.80 2.05
CA HIS A 93 3.76 -12.61 0.66
C HIS A 93 4.78 -11.78 -0.11
N TYR A 94 5.56 -12.47 -0.97
CA TYR A 94 6.66 -11.83 -1.70
C TYR A 94 6.16 -11.06 -2.93
N ASN A 95 6.53 -9.79 -3.00
CA ASN A 95 6.38 -8.95 -4.19
C ASN A 95 7.66 -8.17 -4.47
N GLU A 96 7.96 -7.91 -5.74
CA GLU A 96 9.11 -7.14 -6.14
C GLU A 96 8.82 -6.20 -7.32
N ILE A 97 9.62 -5.14 -7.40
CA ILE A 97 9.67 -4.22 -8.53
C ILE A 97 11.14 -4.07 -8.91
N GLY A 98 11.49 -4.40 -10.17
CA GLY A 98 12.88 -4.29 -10.64
C GLY A 98 13.88 -5.07 -9.79
N GLY A 99 13.48 -6.21 -9.22
CA GLY A 99 14.32 -7.02 -8.33
C GLY A 99 14.38 -6.51 -6.88
N VAL A 100 13.71 -5.40 -6.58
CA VAL A 100 13.65 -4.83 -5.22
C VAL A 100 12.38 -5.28 -4.52
N ARG A 101 12.52 -5.94 -3.37
CA ARG A 101 11.36 -6.41 -2.58
C ARG A 101 10.53 -5.25 -2.07
N THR A 102 9.21 -5.28 -2.31
CA THR A 102 8.28 -4.23 -1.91
C THR A 102 7.73 -4.42 -0.50
N ASN A 103 7.47 -5.66 -0.09
CA ASN A 103 6.84 -6.02 1.19
C ASN A 103 7.85 -6.45 2.25
N ASN A 104 8.76 -5.57 2.59
CA ASN A 104 9.84 -5.84 3.55
C ASN A 104 9.51 -5.36 4.97
N SER A 105 8.24 -5.38 5.36
CA SER A 105 7.82 -5.07 6.73
C SER A 105 7.77 -6.34 7.59
N ASN A 106 7.71 -6.15 8.91
CA ASN A 106 7.51 -7.21 9.89
C ASN A 106 6.06 -7.26 10.39
N TYR A 107 5.12 -6.68 9.64
CA TYR A 107 3.73 -6.51 10.07
C TYR A 107 2.76 -7.12 9.08
N ALA A 108 1.64 -7.63 9.60
CA ALA A 108 0.42 -7.80 8.82
C ALA A 108 -0.23 -6.42 8.66
N MET A 109 -0.55 -6.03 7.43
CA MET A 109 -1.06 -4.69 7.15
C MET A 109 -2.23 -4.71 6.18
N ILE A 110 -3.12 -3.72 6.37
CA ILE A 110 -4.06 -3.27 5.34
C ILE A 110 -3.87 -1.78 5.14
N LEU A 111 -3.69 -1.39 3.89
CA LEU A 111 -3.62 0.00 3.48
C LEU A 111 -4.98 0.40 2.93
N ILE A 112 -5.52 1.52 3.43
CA ILE A 112 -6.75 2.13 2.94
C ILE A 112 -6.36 3.45 2.28
N GLN A 113 -6.64 3.60 1.00
CA GLN A 113 -6.13 4.69 0.18
C GLN A 113 -7.25 5.32 -0.65
N ASP A 114 -7.17 6.62 -0.84
CA ASP A 114 -8.07 7.34 -1.74
C ASP A 114 -7.78 6.96 -3.20
N ARG A 115 -8.78 6.39 -3.90
CA ARG A 115 -8.62 5.92 -5.29
C ARG A 115 -8.36 7.06 -6.28
N GLU A 116 -8.99 8.19 -6.08
CA GLU A 116 -8.82 9.34 -6.98
C GLU A 116 -7.39 9.88 -6.90
N GLU A 117 -6.85 10.00 -5.69
CA GLU A 117 -5.46 10.39 -5.47
C GLU A 117 -4.47 9.37 -6.04
N LEU A 118 -4.74 8.08 -5.85
CA LEU A 118 -3.92 7.01 -6.43
C LEU A 118 -3.92 7.08 -7.96
N LYS A 119 -5.08 7.28 -8.56
CA LYS A 119 -5.21 7.40 -10.02
C LYS A 119 -4.47 8.61 -10.55
N LYS A 120 -4.66 9.77 -9.96
CA LYS A 120 -3.95 11.00 -10.34
C LYS A 120 -2.44 10.80 -10.33
N TYR A 121 -1.93 10.19 -9.26
CA TYR A 121 -0.50 9.98 -9.12
C TYR A 121 0.03 8.89 -10.05
N SER A 122 -0.72 7.81 -10.26
CA SER A 122 -0.40 6.79 -11.26
C SER A 122 -0.31 7.39 -12.67
N ASP A 123 -1.20 8.30 -13.03
CA ASP A 123 -1.18 8.96 -14.33
C ASP A 123 0.09 9.84 -14.50
N ILE A 124 0.56 10.46 -13.43
CA ILE A 124 1.85 11.15 -13.41
C ILE A 124 3.01 10.16 -13.59
N LEU A 125 3.02 9.06 -12.85
CA LEU A 125 4.08 8.06 -12.90
C LEU A 125 4.15 7.34 -14.25
N LYS A 126 3.03 7.16 -14.95
CA LYS A 126 2.99 6.60 -16.32
C LYS A 126 3.81 7.40 -17.33
N LYS A 127 4.04 8.69 -17.06
CA LYS A 127 4.86 9.58 -17.89
C LYS A 127 6.35 9.49 -17.57
N THR A 128 6.73 8.69 -16.58
CA THR A 128 8.10 8.44 -16.16
C THR A 128 8.52 7.01 -16.49
N THR A 129 9.75 6.65 -16.14
CA THR A 129 10.26 5.27 -16.30
C THR A 129 9.84 4.33 -15.19
N TYR A 130 9.11 4.80 -14.17
CA TYR A 130 8.80 4.03 -12.96
C TYR A 130 8.14 2.68 -13.24
N TYR A 131 7.10 2.65 -14.06
CA TYR A 131 6.39 1.40 -14.36
C TYR A 131 7.15 0.46 -15.31
N ASN A 132 8.27 0.88 -15.90
CA ASN A 132 9.12 0.01 -16.69
C ASN A 132 9.73 -1.14 -15.89
N PHE A 133 9.82 -0.98 -14.56
CA PHE A 133 10.34 -1.99 -13.62
C PHE A 133 9.29 -2.97 -13.12
N TRP A 134 8.01 -2.71 -13.43
CA TRP A 134 6.89 -3.56 -13.04
C TRP A 134 6.68 -4.66 -14.07
N SER A 135 6.34 -5.88 -13.61
CA SER A 135 5.83 -6.91 -14.52
C SER A 135 4.47 -6.47 -15.08
N GLU A 136 4.13 -6.92 -16.30
CA GLU A 136 2.82 -6.63 -16.89
C GLU A 136 1.66 -7.13 -16.03
N GLU A 137 1.82 -8.32 -15.44
CA GLU A 137 0.84 -8.93 -14.55
C GLU A 137 0.62 -8.09 -13.29
N TYR A 138 1.69 -7.67 -12.63
CA TYR A 138 1.61 -6.84 -11.43
C TYR A 138 1.03 -5.45 -11.72
N PHE A 139 1.40 -4.85 -12.84
CA PHE A 139 0.84 -3.58 -13.30
C PHE A 139 -0.67 -3.68 -13.54
N LYS A 140 -1.13 -4.74 -14.21
CA LYS A 140 -2.55 -5.01 -14.43
C LYS A 140 -3.29 -5.14 -13.09
N GLU A 141 -2.81 -5.98 -12.20
CA GLU A 141 -3.44 -6.27 -10.91
C GLU A 141 -3.55 -5.02 -10.03
N ILE A 142 -2.48 -4.24 -9.92
CA ILE A 142 -2.40 -3.13 -8.96
C ILE A 142 -2.84 -1.79 -9.55
N VAL A 143 -2.59 -1.54 -10.83
CA VAL A 143 -2.87 -0.23 -11.43
C VAL A 143 -4.13 -0.23 -12.28
N LEU A 144 -4.30 -1.22 -13.16
CA LEU A 144 -5.42 -1.23 -14.09
C LEU A 144 -6.73 -1.73 -13.45
N ASP A 145 -6.65 -2.67 -12.51
CA ASP A 145 -7.83 -3.29 -11.89
C ASP A 145 -8.35 -2.51 -10.66
N ARG A 146 -7.70 -1.46 -10.23
CA ARG A 146 -8.17 -0.64 -9.12
C ARG A 146 -9.02 0.57 -9.51
#